data_052327776e9b9191ac382fb4b12e2d48
#
_entry.id   052327776e9b9191ac382fb4b12e2d48
#
_cell.length_a   1.000
_cell.length_b   1.000
_cell.length_c   1.000
_cell.angle_alpha   90.00
_cell.angle_beta   90.00
_cell.angle_gamma   90.00
#
_symmetry.space_group_name_H-M   'P 1'
#
loop_
_entity.id
_entity.type
_entity.pdbx_description
1 polymer ?
#
loop_
_entity_poly.entity_id
_entity_poly.type
_entity_poly.pdbx_seq_one_letter_code
_entity_poly.pdbx_strand_id
1 'polypeptide(L)'
;MKIIRHSFDGVIVGAGGAGLRAAIEAAPHMKLAVITKLYPTRSHTGAAQGGMSAALANVEEDNWNWHAFDTVKGSDYLADQPAVDILCKEAIESVVELEHWGLPFSRLENGKIAQRRFGGHTIKEGEAPAFRACYAADRTGHMILQTLYQKCVSMGVTFFDEFQVLDIKIDDGVCKGVVAYEIATGDIHIFEARAVTFATGGFGKIYKVSSNAHSLTGDGPGMLYQKGIPLEDMEF
;
A
#
# COMPACT_ATOMS: atom_id res chain seq x y z
N MET A 1 -6.21 8.23 -31.74
CA MET A 1 -5.10 8.14 -30.75
C MET A 1 -4.38 9.49 -30.75
N LYS A 2 -4.42 10.18 -29.63
CA LYS A 2 -3.74 11.47 -29.41
C LYS A 2 -2.56 11.26 -28.47
N ILE A 3 -1.61 12.21 -28.47
CA ILE A 3 -0.53 12.25 -27.48
C ILE A 3 -0.75 13.50 -26.64
N ILE A 4 -0.93 13.30 -25.34
CA ILE A 4 -1.23 14.36 -24.37
C ILE A 4 -0.08 14.42 -23.37
N ARG A 5 0.40 15.62 -23.05
CA ARG A 5 1.51 15.82 -22.10
C ARG A 5 1.04 16.45 -20.83
N HIS A 6 1.57 15.96 -19.71
CA HIS A 6 1.31 16.46 -18.36
C HIS A 6 2.66 16.75 -17.69
N SER A 7 2.69 17.74 -16.80
CA SER A 7 3.86 18.08 -16.00
C SER A 7 3.51 18.12 -14.52
N PHE A 8 4.25 17.32 -13.74
CA PHE A 8 4.13 17.20 -12.29
C PHE A 8 5.55 17.18 -11.68
N ASP A 9 5.65 17.45 -10.37
CA ASP A 9 6.90 17.25 -9.65
C ASP A 9 7.14 15.77 -9.35
N GLY A 10 6.06 15.06 -8.99
CA GLY A 10 6.07 13.63 -8.69
C GLY A 10 4.91 12.90 -9.33
N VAL A 11 5.11 11.62 -9.63
CA VAL A 11 4.09 10.69 -10.11
C VAL A 11 4.10 9.44 -9.23
N ILE A 12 2.92 9.01 -8.79
CA ILE A 12 2.73 7.73 -8.11
C ILE A 12 1.96 6.79 -9.04
N VAL A 13 2.51 5.62 -9.30
CA VAL A 13 1.89 4.58 -10.11
C VAL A 13 1.26 3.53 -9.21
N GLY A 14 -0.06 3.52 -9.16
CA GLY A 14 -0.86 2.66 -8.29
C GLY A 14 -1.54 3.41 -7.15
N ALA A 15 -2.86 3.21 -7.00
CA ALA A 15 -3.70 3.82 -5.97
C ALA A 15 -4.21 2.81 -4.94
N GLY A 16 -3.37 1.85 -4.56
CA GLY A 16 -3.58 0.99 -3.39
C GLY A 16 -3.18 1.69 -2.10
N GLY A 17 -3.21 0.98 -0.97
CA GLY A 17 -2.86 1.53 0.33
C GLY A 17 -1.51 2.24 0.35
N ALA A 18 -0.47 1.62 -0.21
CA ALA A 18 0.87 2.19 -0.27
C ALA A 18 0.93 3.47 -1.12
N GLY A 19 0.32 3.44 -2.32
CA GLY A 19 0.32 4.61 -3.21
C GLY A 19 -0.46 5.79 -2.65
N LEU A 20 -1.63 5.55 -2.06
CA LEU A 20 -2.43 6.60 -1.42
C LEU A 20 -1.73 7.18 -0.18
N ARG A 21 -1.08 6.33 0.64
CA ARG A 21 -0.31 6.82 1.80
C ARG A 21 0.87 7.69 1.34
N ALA A 22 1.60 7.26 0.31
CA ALA A 22 2.67 8.06 -0.28
C ALA A 22 2.16 9.39 -0.86
N ALA A 23 0.97 9.38 -1.48
CA ALA A 23 0.35 10.59 -2.00
C ALA A 23 0.00 11.59 -0.89
N ILE A 24 -0.53 11.12 0.24
CA ILE A 24 -0.86 11.96 1.40
C ILE A 24 0.40 12.64 1.93
N GLU A 25 1.51 11.91 2.04
CA GLU A 25 2.77 12.46 2.53
C GLU A 25 3.38 13.49 1.56
N ALA A 26 3.33 13.19 0.26
CA ALA A 26 3.98 14.03 -0.75
C ALA A 26 3.16 15.28 -1.15
N ALA A 27 1.83 15.21 -1.12
CA ALA A 27 0.95 16.27 -1.62
C ALA A 27 1.15 17.67 -1.01
N PRO A 28 1.50 17.83 0.29
CA PRO A 28 1.79 19.15 0.85
C PRO A 28 3.05 19.81 0.29
N HIS A 29 3.94 19.03 -0.33
CA HIS A 29 5.28 19.48 -0.69
C HIS A 29 5.51 19.60 -2.19
N MET A 30 4.63 19.02 -3.02
CA MET A 30 4.83 18.97 -4.47
C MET A 30 3.54 18.80 -5.25
N LYS A 31 3.55 19.24 -6.51
CA LYS A 31 2.46 18.95 -7.46
C LYS A 31 2.53 17.48 -7.88
N LEU A 32 1.52 16.71 -7.49
CA LEU A 32 1.53 15.25 -7.58
C LEU A 32 0.40 14.73 -8.48
N ALA A 33 0.69 13.67 -9.25
CA ALA A 33 -0.30 12.86 -9.93
C ALA A 33 -0.26 11.41 -9.41
N VAL A 34 -1.43 10.82 -9.22
CA VAL A 34 -1.61 9.38 -8.98
C VAL A 34 -2.22 8.76 -10.23
N ILE A 35 -1.52 7.78 -10.83
CA ILE A 35 -1.96 7.08 -12.04
C ILE A 35 -2.32 5.65 -11.65
N THR A 36 -3.50 5.20 -12.00
CA THR A 36 -3.98 3.87 -11.61
C THR A 36 -4.77 3.19 -12.73
N LYS A 37 -4.50 1.89 -12.96
CA LYS A 37 -5.21 1.11 -13.96
C LYS A 37 -6.65 0.75 -13.58
N LEU A 38 -6.96 0.81 -12.29
CA LEU A 38 -8.31 0.63 -11.76
C LEU A 38 -8.73 1.89 -11.01
N TYR A 39 -10.02 2.08 -10.82
CA TYR A 39 -10.49 3.09 -9.89
C TYR A 39 -9.89 2.86 -8.49
N PRO A 40 -9.42 3.89 -7.77
CA PRO A 40 -8.66 3.72 -6.53
C PRO A 40 -9.29 2.79 -5.51
N THR A 41 -10.62 2.90 -5.28
CA THR A 41 -11.34 2.08 -4.31
C THR A 41 -11.55 0.62 -4.73
N ARG A 42 -11.03 0.21 -5.88
CA ARG A 42 -11.04 -1.18 -6.39
C ARG A 42 -9.69 -1.88 -6.29
N SER A 43 -8.69 -1.25 -5.68
CA SER A 43 -7.38 -1.88 -5.49
C SER A 43 -7.45 -3.07 -4.52
N HIS A 44 -6.45 -3.94 -4.58
CA HIS A 44 -6.42 -5.17 -3.77
C HIS A 44 -6.42 -4.93 -2.26
N THR A 45 -5.95 -3.77 -1.79
CA THR A 45 -6.07 -3.36 -0.38
C THR A 45 -7.49 -3.50 0.14
N GLY A 46 -8.50 -3.19 -0.71
CA GLY A 46 -9.91 -3.33 -0.36
C GLY A 46 -10.38 -4.75 -0.04
N ALA A 47 -9.63 -5.78 -0.43
CA ALA A 47 -9.95 -7.18 -0.17
C ALA A 47 -9.48 -7.67 1.22
N ALA A 48 -8.68 -6.89 1.94
CA ALA A 48 -8.19 -7.27 3.25
C ALA A 48 -9.33 -7.29 4.29
N GLN A 49 -9.51 -8.43 4.95
CA GLN A 49 -10.56 -8.65 5.97
C GLN A 49 -9.98 -8.83 7.37
N GLY A 50 -8.75 -9.35 7.47
CA GLY A 50 -8.12 -9.74 8.73
C GLY A 50 -7.98 -8.61 9.74
N GLY A 51 -7.55 -7.47 9.31
CA GLY A 51 -7.24 -6.32 10.14
C GLY A 51 -5.88 -5.74 9.82
N MET A 52 -5.47 -4.75 10.60
CA MET A 52 -4.14 -4.14 10.59
C MET A 52 -3.45 -4.45 11.92
N SER A 53 -2.30 -5.11 11.85
CA SER A 53 -1.58 -5.54 13.06
C SER A 53 -0.86 -4.38 13.71
N ALA A 54 -1.17 -4.11 14.99
CA ALA A 54 -0.47 -3.12 15.80
C ALA A 54 -0.57 -3.50 17.28
N ALA A 55 0.53 -3.43 18.01
CA ALA A 55 0.59 -3.81 19.42
C ALA A 55 0.04 -2.69 20.33
N LEU A 56 -1.29 -2.43 20.26
CA LEU A 56 -1.95 -1.37 21.03
C LEU A 56 -2.17 -1.72 22.51
N ALA A 57 -2.08 -2.99 22.86
CA ALA A 57 -2.36 -3.49 24.21
C ALA A 57 -3.75 -3.09 24.76
N ASN A 58 -4.77 -3.02 23.90
CA ASN A 58 -6.11 -2.62 24.29
C ASN A 58 -6.91 -3.73 24.98
N VAL A 59 -6.63 -5.00 24.65
CA VAL A 59 -7.34 -6.19 25.13
C VAL A 59 -6.51 -6.92 26.18
N GLU A 60 -5.21 -7.06 25.94
CA GLU A 60 -4.25 -7.75 26.82
C GLU A 60 -2.89 -7.07 26.71
N GLU A 61 -1.92 -7.45 27.55
CA GLU A 61 -0.55 -6.96 27.42
C GLU A 61 0.04 -7.36 26.06
N ASP A 62 0.57 -6.41 25.34
CA ASP A 62 1.26 -6.61 24.06
C ASP A 62 2.31 -5.50 23.86
N ASN A 63 3.31 -5.76 23.03
CA ASN A 63 4.33 -4.80 22.67
C ASN A 63 4.89 -5.05 21.27
N TRP A 64 5.53 -4.04 20.71
CA TRP A 64 6.05 -4.10 19.35
C TRP A 64 7.19 -5.14 19.18
N ASN A 65 7.95 -5.48 20.23
CA ASN A 65 9.00 -6.50 20.13
C ASN A 65 8.41 -7.89 19.85
N TRP A 66 7.31 -8.23 20.50
CA TRP A 66 6.60 -9.49 20.22
C TRP A 66 6.00 -9.49 18.82
N HIS A 67 5.54 -8.32 18.34
CA HIS A 67 5.10 -8.17 16.95
C HIS A 67 6.27 -8.37 15.97
N ALA A 68 7.44 -7.78 16.25
CA ALA A 68 8.64 -7.97 15.45
C ALA A 68 9.13 -9.43 15.44
N PHE A 69 9.12 -10.10 16.60
CA PHE A 69 9.44 -11.52 16.69
C PHE A 69 8.55 -12.37 15.76
N ASP A 70 7.22 -12.19 15.85
CA ASP A 70 6.29 -12.93 15.01
C ASP A 70 6.51 -12.64 13.52
N THR A 71 6.84 -11.41 13.16
CA THR A 71 7.09 -11.00 11.77
C THR A 71 8.36 -11.62 11.22
N VAL A 72 9.46 -11.59 11.98
CA VAL A 72 10.73 -12.24 11.60
C VAL A 72 10.54 -13.74 11.47
N LYS A 73 9.84 -14.36 12.43
CA LYS A 73 9.55 -15.80 12.38
C LYS A 73 8.63 -16.15 11.19
N GLY A 74 7.63 -15.33 10.91
CA GLY A 74 6.70 -15.54 9.81
C GLY A 74 7.32 -15.39 8.42
N SER A 75 8.44 -14.69 8.32
CA SER A 75 9.27 -14.56 7.10
C SER A 75 10.39 -15.62 7.01
N ASP A 76 10.30 -16.71 7.74
CA ASP A 76 11.34 -17.74 7.84
C ASP A 76 12.75 -17.18 8.15
N TYR A 77 12.81 -16.08 8.92
CA TYR A 77 14.04 -15.37 9.31
C TYR A 77 14.81 -14.73 8.13
N LEU A 78 14.17 -14.55 6.98
CA LEU A 78 14.78 -13.94 5.78
C LEU A 78 14.60 -12.43 5.71
N ALA A 79 13.60 -11.87 6.41
CA ALA A 79 13.29 -10.45 6.36
C ALA A 79 14.44 -9.55 6.87
N ASP A 80 14.55 -8.35 6.30
CA ASP A 80 15.40 -7.28 6.84
C ASP A 80 14.87 -6.85 8.22
N GLN A 81 15.58 -7.25 9.27
CA GLN A 81 15.17 -7.03 10.66
C GLN A 81 15.04 -5.53 11.02
N PRO A 82 15.97 -4.63 10.62
CA PRO A 82 15.77 -3.20 10.79
C PRO A 82 14.46 -2.68 10.20
N ALA A 83 14.07 -3.13 9.00
CA ALA A 83 12.80 -2.76 8.37
C ALA A 83 11.60 -3.31 9.16
N VAL A 84 11.68 -4.55 9.66
CA VAL A 84 10.67 -5.15 10.53
C VAL A 84 10.49 -4.35 11.82
N ASP A 85 11.58 -3.92 12.45
CA ASP A 85 11.54 -3.10 13.66
C ASP A 85 10.79 -1.79 13.42
N ILE A 86 11.10 -1.08 12.35
CA ILE A 86 10.41 0.15 11.95
C ILE A 86 8.93 -0.13 11.74
N LEU A 87 8.60 -1.14 10.92
CA LEU A 87 7.21 -1.54 10.65
C LEU A 87 6.40 -1.77 11.93
N CYS A 88 6.95 -2.57 12.85
CA CYS A 88 6.22 -2.96 14.06
C CYS A 88 6.08 -1.83 15.09
N LYS A 89 7.09 -0.94 15.18
CA LYS A 89 7.02 0.26 16.02
C LYS A 89 6.01 1.27 15.49
N GLU A 90 6.11 1.59 14.21
CA GLU A 90 5.28 2.62 13.56
C GLU A 90 3.85 2.15 13.28
N ALA A 91 3.58 0.85 13.30
CA ALA A 91 2.23 0.31 13.15
C ALA A 91 1.25 0.89 14.17
N ILE A 92 1.70 1.17 15.41
CA ILE A 92 0.88 1.76 16.47
C ILE A 92 0.41 3.15 16.07
N GLU A 93 1.35 4.00 15.67
CA GLU A 93 1.05 5.38 15.25
C GLU A 93 0.21 5.39 13.97
N SER A 94 0.52 4.50 13.02
CA SER A 94 -0.23 4.38 11.76
C SER A 94 -1.71 4.03 11.97
N VAL A 95 -2.03 3.18 12.95
CA VAL A 95 -3.44 2.87 13.31
C VAL A 95 -4.13 4.09 13.88
N VAL A 96 -3.47 4.83 14.77
CA VAL A 96 -4.00 6.07 15.38
C VAL A 96 -4.19 7.16 14.32
N GLU A 97 -3.25 7.30 13.41
CA GLU A 97 -3.35 8.26 12.29
C GLU A 97 -4.56 7.95 11.39
N LEU A 98 -4.75 6.69 11.00
CA LEU A 98 -5.92 6.26 10.23
C LEU A 98 -7.23 6.52 10.97
N GLU A 99 -7.28 6.30 12.29
CA GLU A 99 -8.44 6.64 13.12
C GLU A 99 -8.73 8.14 13.07
N HIS A 100 -7.72 8.99 13.22
CA HIS A 100 -7.86 10.45 13.14
C HIS A 100 -8.31 10.92 11.75
N TRP A 101 -8.00 10.17 10.71
CA TRP A 101 -8.52 10.45 9.36
C TRP A 101 -9.92 9.91 9.11
N GLY A 102 -10.52 9.26 10.11
CA GLY A 102 -11.90 8.81 10.10
C GLY A 102 -12.12 7.34 9.78
N LEU A 103 -11.08 6.49 9.89
CA LEU A 103 -11.27 5.04 9.75
C LEU A 103 -12.12 4.52 10.92
N PRO A 104 -13.31 3.92 10.66
CA PRO A 104 -14.24 3.50 11.70
C PRO A 104 -13.84 2.12 12.25
N PHE A 105 -12.74 2.04 12.97
CA PHE A 105 -12.38 0.81 13.67
C PHE A 105 -13.50 0.36 14.61
N SER A 106 -13.72 -0.94 14.70
CA SER A 106 -14.59 -1.54 15.74
C SER A 106 -14.09 -1.17 17.12
N ARG A 107 -15.01 -1.06 18.09
CA ARG A 107 -14.70 -0.61 19.45
C ARG A 107 -15.02 -1.68 20.48
N LEU A 108 -14.21 -1.68 21.54
CA LEU A 108 -14.51 -2.37 22.78
C LEU A 108 -15.54 -1.56 23.58
N GLU A 109 -16.16 -2.17 24.59
CA GLU A 109 -17.12 -1.49 25.48
C GLU A 109 -16.55 -0.25 26.18
N ASN A 110 -15.24 -0.25 26.44
CA ASN A 110 -14.51 0.88 27.01
C ASN A 110 -14.13 1.98 26.00
N GLY A 111 -14.58 1.87 24.74
CA GLY A 111 -14.32 2.84 23.67
C GLY A 111 -12.97 2.71 22.96
N LYS A 112 -12.07 1.84 23.42
CA LYS A 112 -10.78 1.61 22.73
C LYS A 112 -10.97 0.86 21.41
N ILE A 113 -10.01 1.00 20.47
CA ILE A 113 -9.98 0.23 19.23
C ILE A 113 -10.00 -1.27 19.57
N ALA A 114 -10.94 -2.00 18.99
CA ALA A 114 -11.03 -3.43 19.16
C ALA A 114 -9.91 -4.14 18.38
N GLN A 115 -9.35 -5.15 19.02
CA GLN A 115 -8.34 -6.02 18.45
C GLN A 115 -8.80 -7.46 18.50
N ARG A 116 -8.46 -8.25 17.50
CA ARG A 116 -8.77 -9.68 17.43
C ARG A 116 -7.53 -10.51 17.23
N ARG A 117 -7.63 -11.79 17.57
CA ARG A 117 -6.61 -12.79 17.24
C ARG A 117 -6.53 -12.99 15.73
N PHE A 118 -5.32 -13.17 15.25
CA PHE A 118 -5.06 -13.54 13.86
C PHE A 118 -3.92 -14.56 13.82
N GLY A 119 -3.90 -15.44 12.83
CA GLY A 119 -2.89 -16.48 12.73
C GLY A 119 -1.47 -15.93 12.72
N GLY A 120 -0.59 -16.50 13.50
CA GLY A 120 0.81 -16.07 13.62
C GLY A 120 1.08 -14.98 14.65
N HIS A 121 0.05 -14.32 15.20
CA HIS A 121 0.25 -13.35 16.28
C HIS A 121 0.35 -14.03 17.63
N THR A 122 1.45 -13.77 18.35
CA THR A 122 1.70 -14.37 19.67
C THR A 122 2.17 -13.33 20.68
N ILE A 123 1.89 -13.58 21.97
CA ILE A 123 2.52 -12.89 23.09
C ILE A 123 3.76 -13.67 23.55
N LYS A 124 4.71 -12.95 24.17
CA LYS A 124 5.89 -13.54 24.79
C LYS A 124 6.58 -14.57 23.88
N GLU A 125 6.80 -14.18 22.62
CA GLU A 125 7.59 -14.95 21.65
C GLU A 125 7.05 -16.36 21.37
N GLY A 126 5.73 -16.53 21.35
CA GLY A 126 5.08 -17.77 20.98
C GLY A 126 4.35 -18.49 22.11
N GLU A 127 4.26 -17.93 23.33
CA GLU A 127 3.59 -18.58 24.45
C GLU A 127 2.07 -18.75 24.25
N ALA A 128 1.40 -17.71 23.69
CA ALA A 128 -0.05 -17.76 23.44
C ALA A 128 -0.46 -16.83 22.28
N PRO A 129 -1.64 -17.06 21.64
CA PRO A 129 -2.14 -16.18 20.58
C PRO A 129 -2.46 -14.77 21.09
N ALA A 130 -2.01 -13.74 20.35
CA ALA A 130 -2.19 -12.32 20.68
C ALA A 130 -3.43 -11.68 20.02
N PHE A 131 -4.06 -10.73 20.73
CA PHE A 131 -5.07 -9.80 20.19
C PHE A 131 -4.36 -8.56 19.61
N ARG A 132 -3.88 -8.64 18.38
CA ARG A 132 -3.08 -7.58 17.74
C ARG A 132 -3.71 -6.98 16.49
N ALA A 133 -4.61 -7.68 15.81
CA ALA A 133 -5.23 -7.20 14.58
C ALA A 133 -6.34 -6.19 14.88
N CYS A 134 -6.11 -4.91 14.60
CA CYS A 134 -7.10 -3.83 14.64
C CYS A 134 -8.02 -3.96 13.43
N TYR A 135 -9.33 -3.92 13.61
CA TYR A 135 -10.27 -4.24 12.54
C TYR A 135 -11.49 -3.32 12.49
N ALA A 136 -12.12 -3.25 11.31
CA ALA A 136 -13.42 -2.63 11.08
C ALA A 136 -14.37 -3.71 10.56
N ALA A 137 -15.02 -4.44 11.45
CA ALA A 137 -15.83 -5.64 11.16
C ALA A 137 -15.07 -6.64 10.27
N ASP A 138 -15.61 -7.01 9.10
CA ASP A 138 -15.01 -7.90 8.10
C ASP A 138 -14.52 -7.13 6.84
N ARG A 139 -14.46 -5.80 6.91
CA ARG A 139 -14.19 -4.89 5.79
C ARG A 139 -13.04 -3.92 6.06
N THR A 140 -12.07 -4.31 6.87
CA THR A 140 -10.98 -3.43 7.29
C THR A 140 -10.23 -2.82 6.10
N GLY A 141 -9.85 -3.62 5.11
CA GLY A 141 -9.15 -3.14 3.92
C GLY A 141 -9.99 -2.16 3.08
N HIS A 142 -11.29 -2.43 2.94
CA HIS A 142 -12.20 -1.50 2.28
C HIS A 142 -12.23 -0.14 2.99
N MET A 143 -12.31 -0.14 4.33
CA MET A 143 -12.33 1.10 5.11
C MET A 143 -10.99 1.84 5.07
N ILE A 144 -9.86 1.12 5.13
CA ILE A 144 -8.52 1.72 4.93
C ILE A 144 -8.47 2.45 3.59
N LEU A 145 -8.87 1.77 2.52
CA LEU A 145 -8.80 2.31 1.16
C LEU A 145 -9.70 3.54 0.98
N GLN A 146 -10.92 3.49 1.51
CA GLN A 146 -11.85 4.64 1.49
C GLN A 146 -11.28 5.83 2.28
N THR A 147 -10.76 5.60 3.48
CA THR A 147 -10.19 6.65 4.32
C THR A 147 -8.99 7.32 3.63
N LEU A 148 -8.06 6.54 3.10
CA LEU A 148 -6.89 7.08 2.40
C LEU A 148 -7.29 7.84 1.13
N TYR A 149 -8.22 7.31 0.35
CA TYR A 149 -8.71 7.97 -0.86
C TYR A 149 -9.41 9.30 -0.55
N GLN A 150 -10.32 9.30 0.44
CA GLN A 150 -10.98 10.53 0.88
C GLN A 150 -9.97 11.58 1.38
N LYS A 151 -8.94 11.15 2.11
CA LYS A 151 -7.87 12.04 2.55
C LYS A 151 -7.14 12.65 1.36
N CYS A 152 -6.73 11.85 0.38
CA CYS A 152 -6.10 12.35 -0.85
C CYS A 152 -6.98 13.36 -1.59
N VAL A 153 -8.28 13.06 -1.73
CA VAL A 153 -9.24 13.96 -2.39
C VAL A 153 -9.35 15.29 -1.61
N SER A 154 -9.43 15.23 -0.28
CA SER A 154 -9.50 16.45 0.55
C SER A 154 -8.24 17.33 0.45
N MET A 155 -7.10 16.74 0.08
CA MET A 155 -5.82 17.43 -0.14
C MET A 155 -5.64 17.90 -1.59
N GLY A 156 -6.61 17.66 -2.48
CA GLY A 156 -6.54 18.07 -3.88
C GLY A 156 -5.58 17.25 -4.75
N VAL A 157 -5.25 16.01 -4.35
CA VAL A 157 -4.41 15.10 -5.17
C VAL A 157 -5.08 14.85 -6.52
N THR A 158 -4.32 14.98 -7.61
CA THR A 158 -4.80 14.74 -8.97
C THR A 158 -4.74 13.25 -9.30
N PHE A 159 -5.87 12.65 -9.65
CA PHE A 159 -5.98 11.25 -10.07
C PHE A 159 -6.16 11.10 -11.56
N PHE A 160 -5.54 10.08 -12.13
CA PHE A 160 -5.74 9.57 -13.47
C PHE A 160 -6.18 8.12 -13.37
N ASP A 161 -7.50 7.92 -13.29
CA ASP A 161 -8.13 6.61 -13.12
C ASP A 161 -8.29 5.91 -14.45
N GLU A 162 -8.13 4.57 -14.45
CA GLU A 162 -8.22 3.73 -15.64
C GLU A 162 -7.15 4.07 -16.69
N PHE A 163 -5.95 4.39 -16.22
CA PHE A 163 -4.74 4.60 -17.00
C PHE A 163 -3.74 3.47 -16.76
N GLN A 164 -3.36 2.77 -17.82
CA GLN A 164 -2.32 1.74 -17.75
C GLN A 164 -0.96 2.37 -18.08
N VAL A 165 -0.06 2.35 -17.11
CA VAL A 165 1.33 2.75 -17.33
C VAL A 165 2.01 1.68 -18.19
N LEU A 166 2.65 2.12 -19.27
CA LEU A 166 3.30 1.27 -20.27
C LEU A 166 4.82 1.25 -20.10
N ASP A 167 5.39 2.38 -19.70
CA ASP A 167 6.84 2.51 -19.61
C ASP A 167 7.26 3.64 -18.66
N ILE A 168 8.46 3.51 -18.10
CA ILE A 168 9.17 4.57 -17.40
C ILE A 168 10.28 5.12 -18.29
N LYS A 169 10.35 6.44 -18.42
CA LYS A 169 11.41 7.11 -19.17
C LYS A 169 12.59 7.38 -18.25
N ILE A 170 13.73 6.80 -18.63
CA ILE A 170 15.03 7.01 -17.98
C ILE A 170 16.02 7.47 -19.04
N ASP A 171 16.66 8.63 -18.84
CA ASP A 171 17.71 9.18 -19.67
C ASP A 171 18.96 9.41 -18.82
N ASP A 172 20.08 8.81 -19.22
CA ASP A 172 21.36 8.91 -18.51
C ASP A 172 21.25 8.61 -16.99
N GLY A 173 20.50 7.56 -16.65
CA GLY A 173 20.26 7.15 -15.26
C GLY A 173 19.28 8.05 -14.47
N VAL A 174 18.69 9.05 -15.11
CA VAL A 174 17.75 9.99 -14.49
C VAL A 174 16.33 9.70 -14.94
N CYS A 175 15.42 9.49 -13.96
CA CYS A 175 14.00 9.36 -14.25
C CYS A 175 13.44 10.67 -14.81
N LYS A 176 12.64 10.59 -15.89
CA LYS A 176 11.97 11.73 -16.55
C LYS A 176 10.46 11.64 -16.49
N GLY A 177 9.91 10.56 -15.96
CA GLY A 177 8.47 10.34 -15.85
C GLY A 177 8.01 9.02 -16.44
N VAL A 178 6.74 8.92 -16.78
CA VAL A 178 6.12 7.69 -17.30
C VAL A 178 5.27 7.95 -18.53
N VAL A 179 5.04 6.89 -19.29
CA VAL A 179 4.09 6.87 -20.40
C VAL A 179 2.95 5.94 -20.04
N ALA A 180 1.72 6.40 -20.21
CA ALA A 180 0.52 5.62 -19.97
C ALA A 180 -0.46 5.75 -21.15
N TYR A 181 -1.39 4.81 -21.28
CA TYR A 181 -2.56 5.02 -22.14
C TYR A 181 -3.81 5.09 -21.29
N GLU A 182 -4.75 5.92 -21.71
CA GLU A 182 -6.09 5.97 -21.15
C GLU A 182 -6.90 4.79 -21.70
N ILE A 183 -7.40 3.93 -20.82
CA ILE A 183 -8.08 2.68 -21.22
C ILE A 183 -9.36 2.97 -22.00
N ALA A 184 -10.10 4.02 -21.63
CA ALA A 184 -11.37 4.37 -22.24
C ALA A 184 -11.22 4.87 -23.69
N THR A 185 -10.18 5.66 -23.99
CA THR A 185 -10.01 6.33 -25.29
C THR A 185 -8.90 5.73 -26.14
N GLY A 186 -7.95 5.03 -25.56
CA GLY A 186 -6.73 4.56 -26.19
C GLY A 186 -5.71 5.69 -26.51
N ASP A 187 -5.91 6.89 -25.96
CA ASP A 187 -4.97 8.00 -26.13
C ASP A 187 -3.73 7.79 -25.26
N ILE A 188 -2.59 8.28 -25.74
CA ILE A 188 -1.29 8.15 -25.05
C ILE A 188 -1.03 9.41 -24.22
N HIS A 189 -0.69 9.20 -22.97
CA HIS A 189 -0.37 10.25 -22.02
C HIS A 189 1.08 10.14 -21.57
N ILE A 190 1.81 11.24 -21.65
CA ILE A 190 3.20 11.36 -21.18
C ILE A 190 3.17 12.23 -19.93
N PHE A 191 3.59 11.64 -18.82
CA PHE A 191 3.67 12.32 -17.52
C PHE A 191 5.14 12.64 -17.23
N GLU A 192 5.53 13.89 -17.45
CA GLU A 192 6.86 14.38 -17.11
C GLU A 192 6.92 14.62 -15.58
N ALA A 193 7.93 14.02 -14.93
CA ALA A 193 8.12 14.13 -13.48
C ALA A 193 9.59 13.96 -13.08
N ARG A 194 9.97 14.58 -11.96
CA ARG A 194 11.32 14.48 -11.39
C ARG A 194 11.50 13.21 -10.54
N ALA A 195 10.39 12.67 -10.03
CA ALA A 195 10.37 11.45 -9.25
C ALA A 195 9.14 10.60 -9.61
N VAL A 196 9.32 9.28 -9.62
CA VAL A 196 8.24 8.32 -9.85
C VAL A 196 8.30 7.25 -8.76
N THR A 197 7.18 7.07 -8.07
CA THR A 197 7.01 6.01 -7.07
C THR A 197 6.13 4.91 -7.65
N PHE A 198 6.63 3.68 -7.73
CA PHE A 198 5.83 2.53 -8.10
C PHE A 198 5.23 1.87 -6.86
N ALA A 199 3.90 1.85 -6.79
CA ALA A 199 3.10 1.24 -5.73
C ALA A 199 2.04 0.31 -6.35
N THR A 200 2.45 -0.49 -7.34
CA THR A 200 1.58 -1.30 -8.20
C THR A 200 1.10 -2.60 -7.56
N GLY A 201 1.50 -2.86 -6.32
CA GLY A 201 1.16 -4.08 -5.59
C GLY A 201 1.93 -5.29 -6.09
N GLY A 202 1.46 -6.47 -5.71
CA GLY A 202 2.11 -7.74 -6.01
C GLY A 202 1.83 -8.30 -7.41
N PHE A 203 2.25 -9.53 -7.63
CA PHE A 203 2.18 -10.22 -8.92
C PHE A 203 1.61 -11.64 -8.84
N GLY A 204 0.84 -11.95 -7.79
CA GLY A 204 0.33 -13.31 -7.56
C GLY A 204 -0.50 -13.90 -8.73
N LYS A 205 -1.03 -13.06 -9.64
CA LYS A 205 -1.80 -13.54 -10.80
C LYS A 205 -0.97 -14.06 -11.98
N ILE A 206 0.36 -14.00 -11.91
CA ILE A 206 1.21 -14.71 -12.87
C ILE A 206 1.22 -16.22 -12.60
N TYR A 207 0.82 -16.65 -11.39
CA TYR A 207 0.76 -18.07 -11.03
C TYR A 207 -0.61 -18.69 -11.33
N LYS A 208 -0.64 -19.97 -11.68
CA LYS A 208 -1.86 -20.71 -12.02
C LYS A 208 -2.84 -20.79 -10.86
N VAL A 209 -2.35 -20.98 -9.64
CA VAL A 209 -3.16 -21.03 -8.40
C VAL A 209 -2.86 -19.80 -7.58
N SER A 210 -3.86 -18.94 -7.43
CA SER A 210 -3.72 -17.69 -6.67
C SER A 210 -5.08 -17.17 -6.24
N SER A 211 -5.19 -16.78 -4.97
CA SER A 211 -6.34 -16.08 -4.40
C SER A 211 -6.28 -14.56 -4.56
N ASN A 212 -5.19 -14.03 -5.13
CA ASN A 212 -5.01 -12.59 -5.33
C ASN A 212 -6.00 -12.01 -6.34
N ALA A 213 -6.25 -10.71 -6.26
CA ALA A 213 -7.06 -9.99 -7.24
C ALA A 213 -6.47 -10.10 -8.65
N HIS A 214 -7.34 -10.12 -9.65
CA HIS A 214 -6.93 -10.20 -11.07
C HIS A 214 -6.06 -9.04 -11.53
N SER A 215 -6.06 -7.93 -10.80
CA SER A 215 -5.24 -6.75 -11.08
C SER A 215 -3.77 -6.89 -10.69
N LEU A 216 -3.40 -7.92 -9.91
CA LEU A 216 -2.02 -8.14 -9.46
C LEU A 216 -1.23 -8.94 -10.49
N THR A 217 -0.93 -8.31 -11.59
CA THR A 217 -0.35 -8.88 -12.82
C THR A 217 1.17 -8.69 -12.95
N GLY A 218 1.81 -7.97 -12.02
CA GLY A 218 3.25 -7.77 -12.03
C GLY A 218 3.77 -6.76 -13.05
N ASP A 219 2.89 -5.93 -13.62
CA ASP A 219 3.27 -4.96 -14.65
C ASP A 219 4.37 -4.00 -14.17
N GLY A 220 4.24 -3.49 -12.95
CA GLY A 220 5.21 -2.56 -12.36
C GLY A 220 6.60 -3.18 -12.19
N PRO A 221 6.75 -4.25 -11.39
CA PRO A 221 8.03 -4.93 -11.22
C PRO A 221 8.63 -5.40 -12.55
N GLY A 222 7.82 -5.97 -13.45
CA GLY A 222 8.29 -6.43 -14.77
C GLY A 222 8.86 -5.31 -15.62
N MET A 223 8.19 -4.16 -15.65
CA MET A 223 8.67 -2.97 -16.38
C MET A 223 10.00 -2.44 -15.80
N LEU A 224 10.09 -2.33 -14.47
CA LEU A 224 11.28 -1.84 -13.79
C LEU A 224 12.48 -2.78 -14.01
N TYR A 225 12.25 -4.09 -13.92
CA TYR A 225 13.26 -5.09 -14.18
C TYR A 225 13.81 -5.02 -15.60
N GLN A 226 12.95 -4.83 -16.61
CA GLN A 226 13.38 -4.64 -18.01
C GLN A 226 14.23 -3.38 -18.22
N LYS A 227 14.13 -2.38 -17.34
CA LYS A 227 14.97 -1.17 -17.35
C LYS A 227 16.27 -1.33 -16.56
N GLY A 228 16.55 -2.52 -16.03
CA GLY A 228 17.75 -2.78 -15.23
C GLY A 228 17.67 -2.28 -13.78
N ILE A 229 16.47 -1.96 -13.29
CA ILE A 229 16.26 -1.61 -11.87
C ILE A 229 16.24 -2.90 -11.07
N PRO A 230 17.05 -3.05 -10.00
CA PRO A 230 17.06 -4.24 -9.17
C PRO A 230 15.75 -4.39 -8.44
N LEU A 231 15.34 -5.65 -8.22
CA LEU A 231 14.20 -6.03 -7.40
C LEU A 231 14.71 -6.72 -6.13
N GLU A 232 14.02 -6.50 -5.03
CA GLU A 232 14.34 -7.05 -3.72
C GLU A 232 13.23 -8.01 -3.27
N ASP A 233 13.55 -8.94 -2.37
CA ASP A 233 12.63 -9.89 -1.75
C ASP A 233 11.84 -10.76 -2.75
N MET A 234 12.48 -11.16 -3.84
CA MET A 234 11.84 -11.95 -4.90
C MET A 234 11.63 -13.41 -4.52
N GLU A 235 12.12 -13.85 -3.37
CA GLU A 235 11.91 -15.18 -2.78
C GLU A 235 10.56 -15.32 -2.07
N PHE A 236 9.86 -14.24 -1.75
CA PHE A 236 8.55 -14.22 -1.07
C PHE A 236 7.35 -14.23 -2.01
#